data_099f061511f27a82896b9cc9165f9498
#
_entry.id   099f061511f27a82896b9cc9165f9498
#
_cell.length_a   1.000
_cell.length_b   1.000
_cell.length_c   1.000
_cell.angle_alpha   90.00
_cell.angle_beta   90.00
_cell.angle_gamma   90.00
#
_symmetry.space_group_name_H-M   'P 1'
#
loop_
_entity.id
_entity.type
_entity.pdbx_description
1 polymer ?
#
loop_
_entity_poly.entity_id
_entity_poly.type
_entity_poly.pdbx_seq_one_letter_code
_entity_poly.pdbx_strand_id
1 'polypeptide(L)'
;MEFYQREGTTDQKVIEEVVKRNVYEHKKTGFLLKNSPVWLDLGGNIGTFACKASAAGCKVISYEPEPENYDYLSRNIERNQSNATPIKAGVVAGETGTLDLYVCKGDYNKYRHTIFKKRGRAAITIEVHNFKEVLEKYKPNGIKLDIEGAEIDILDSMEPDDWPECVNQVTFEYSFDIDPSIARFKRIVDKLGAHFDIVHHRKIDWAKEKYEYWPAAVMVYAKKTD
;
A
#
# COMPACT_ATOMS: atom_id res chain seq x y z
N MET A 1 6.52 7.03 -19.14
CA MET A 1 6.24 5.64 -18.73
C MET A 1 5.07 5.11 -19.55
N GLU A 2 5.17 3.90 -20.01
CA GLU A 2 4.12 3.18 -20.73
C GLU A 2 3.78 1.89 -19.99
N PHE A 3 2.50 1.52 -19.96
CA PHE A 3 2.06 0.36 -19.19
C PHE A 3 1.30 -0.64 -20.06
N TYR A 4 1.61 -1.92 -19.86
CA TYR A 4 0.68 -2.98 -20.20
C TYR A 4 -0.49 -2.92 -19.23
N GLN A 5 -1.70 -2.92 -19.72
CA GLN A 5 -2.93 -2.79 -18.93
C GLN A 5 -4.04 -3.64 -19.55
N ARG A 6 -5.01 -4.04 -18.73
CA ARG A 6 -6.18 -4.79 -19.18
C ARG A 6 -7.27 -3.82 -19.63
N GLU A 7 -7.81 -4.06 -20.80
CA GLU A 7 -8.96 -3.28 -21.30
C GLU A 7 -10.22 -3.56 -20.47
N GLY A 8 -11.06 -2.56 -20.29
CA GLY A 8 -12.31 -2.68 -19.54
C GLY A 8 -12.16 -2.86 -18.03
N THR A 9 -10.93 -2.74 -17.49
CA THR A 9 -10.64 -2.84 -16.06
C THR A 9 -10.35 -1.46 -15.44
N THR A 10 -10.03 -1.46 -14.15
CA THR A 10 -9.61 -0.26 -13.41
C THR A 10 -8.15 0.11 -13.60
N ASP A 11 -7.38 -0.64 -14.38
CA ASP A 11 -5.94 -0.41 -14.57
C ASP A 11 -5.66 1.03 -15.07
N GLN A 12 -6.44 1.51 -16.05
CA GLN A 12 -6.31 2.87 -16.56
C GLN A 12 -6.51 3.93 -15.47
N LYS A 13 -7.48 3.70 -14.55
CA LYS A 13 -7.74 4.61 -13.44
C LYS A 13 -6.56 4.63 -12.46
N VAL A 14 -6.01 3.45 -12.12
CA VAL A 14 -4.83 3.33 -11.24
C VAL A 14 -3.62 4.05 -11.84
N ILE A 15 -3.37 3.86 -13.15
CA ILE A 15 -2.29 4.58 -13.84
C ILE A 15 -2.49 6.10 -13.72
N GLU A 16 -3.71 6.58 -13.93
CA GLU A 16 -4.02 8.01 -13.86
C GLU A 16 -3.83 8.57 -12.44
N GLU A 17 -4.31 7.86 -11.42
CA GLU A 17 -4.18 8.24 -10.02
C GLU A 17 -2.72 8.29 -9.59
N VAL A 18 -1.96 7.25 -9.89
CA VAL A 18 -0.56 7.16 -9.47
C VAL A 18 0.32 8.11 -10.29
N VAL A 19 0.26 8.06 -11.62
CA VAL A 19 1.21 8.79 -12.49
C VAL A 19 0.85 10.26 -12.65
N LYS A 20 -0.45 10.58 -12.88
CA LYS A 20 -0.87 11.94 -13.17
C LYS A 20 -1.25 12.72 -11.90
N ARG A 21 -2.04 12.10 -10.99
CA ARG A 21 -2.54 12.76 -9.78
C ARG A 21 -1.58 12.70 -8.61
N ASN A 22 -0.54 11.84 -8.66
CA ASN A 22 0.48 11.68 -7.62
C ASN A 22 -0.11 11.33 -6.24
N VAL A 23 -1.09 10.41 -6.19
CA VAL A 23 -1.83 10.09 -4.95
C VAL A 23 -0.96 9.62 -3.79
N TYR A 24 0.26 9.13 -4.05
CA TYR A 24 1.22 8.70 -3.01
C TYR A 24 2.28 9.78 -2.70
N GLU A 25 2.05 11.03 -3.11
CA GLU A 25 2.89 12.16 -2.75
C GLU A 25 2.05 13.30 -2.17
N HIS A 26 2.57 14.00 -1.16
CA HIS A 26 1.91 15.16 -0.58
C HIS A 26 2.87 16.34 -0.48
N LYS A 27 2.87 17.19 -1.50
CA LYS A 27 3.82 18.30 -1.67
C LYS A 27 3.85 19.28 -0.49
N LYS A 28 2.68 19.56 0.13
CA LYS A 28 2.58 20.52 1.25
C LYS A 28 3.32 20.07 2.51
N THR A 29 3.41 18.75 2.74
CA THR A 29 4.17 18.18 3.86
C THR A 29 5.60 17.82 3.47
N GLY A 30 5.95 17.95 2.18
CA GLY A 30 7.23 17.48 1.66
C GLY A 30 7.34 15.94 1.58
N PHE A 31 6.21 15.22 1.61
CA PHE A 31 6.18 13.77 1.37
C PHE A 31 6.35 13.51 -0.13
N LEU A 32 7.55 13.16 -0.56
CA LEU A 32 7.92 12.98 -1.96
C LEU A 32 8.67 11.66 -2.14
N LEU A 33 8.41 10.94 -3.23
CA LEU A 33 9.06 9.65 -3.51
C LEU A 33 10.59 9.74 -3.48
N LYS A 34 11.17 10.78 -4.09
CA LYS A 34 12.62 11.00 -4.17
C LYS A 34 13.32 11.14 -2.81
N ASN A 35 12.58 11.37 -1.72
CA ASN A 35 13.15 11.53 -0.38
C ASN A 35 13.46 10.19 0.30
N SER A 36 13.06 9.07 -0.31
CA SER A 36 13.34 7.73 0.19
C SER A 36 14.01 6.90 -0.89
N PRO A 37 15.32 6.66 -0.80
CA PRO A 37 16.09 5.95 -1.84
C PRO A 37 15.66 4.51 -2.05
N VAL A 38 15.08 3.85 -1.01
CA VAL A 38 14.56 2.49 -1.09
C VAL A 38 13.11 2.47 -0.65
N TRP A 39 12.22 2.05 -1.54
CA TRP A 39 10.78 1.87 -1.26
C TRP A 39 10.41 0.40 -1.14
N LEU A 40 9.58 0.12 -0.14
CA LEU A 40 8.80 -1.10 -0.02
C LEU A 40 7.37 -0.78 -0.50
N ASP A 41 6.96 -1.40 -1.59
CA ASP A 41 5.63 -1.26 -2.20
C ASP A 41 4.82 -2.52 -1.90
N LEU A 42 3.88 -2.42 -0.99
CA LEU A 42 2.96 -3.50 -0.64
C LEU A 42 1.64 -3.28 -1.38
N GLY A 43 1.27 -4.26 -2.23
CA GLY A 43 0.19 -4.18 -3.20
C GLY A 43 0.65 -3.54 -4.50
N GLY A 44 1.63 -4.18 -5.17
CA GLY A 44 2.25 -3.69 -6.41
C GLY A 44 1.29 -3.55 -7.58
N ASN A 45 0.16 -4.30 -7.54
CA ASN A 45 -0.82 -4.33 -8.60
C ASN A 45 -0.15 -4.53 -9.97
N ILE A 46 -0.41 -3.69 -10.97
CA ILE A 46 0.25 -3.73 -12.28
C ILE A 46 1.60 -2.98 -12.35
N GLY A 47 2.18 -2.57 -11.21
CA GLY A 47 3.51 -1.96 -11.14
C GLY A 47 3.57 -0.45 -11.33
N THR A 48 2.46 0.24 -11.23
CA THR A 48 2.39 1.69 -11.51
C THR A 48 3.20 2.50 -10.51
N PHE A 49 3.09 2.17 -9.20
CA PHE A 49 3.87 2.81 -8.16
C PHE A 49 5.36 2.46 -8.29
N ALA A 50 5.68 1.17 -8.48
CA ALA A 50 7.06 0.71 -8.62
C ALA A 50 7.80 1.41 -9.76
N CYS A 51 7.17 1.51 -10.94
CA CYS A 51 7.76 2.22 -12.09
C CYS A 51 7.91 3.72 -11.82
N LYS A 52 6.92 4.36 -11.17
CA LYS A 52 6.98 5.78 -10.86
C LYS A 52 8.06 6.12 -9.84
N ALA A 53 8.17 5.37 -8.76
CA ALA A 53 9.20 5.56 -7.74
C ALA A 53 10.60 5.30 -8.33
N SER A 54 10.73 4.27 -9.18
CA SER A 54 11.97 4.03 -9.93
C SER A 54 12.34 5.21 -10.83
N ALA A 55 11.39 5.79 -11.55
CA ALA A 55 11.63 6.98 -12.39
C ALA A 55 12.01 8.22 -11.56
N ALA A 56 11.66 8.26 -10.27
CA ALA A 56 12.13 9.27 -9.33
C ALA A 56 13.53 8.98 -8.76
N GLY A 57 14.21 7.93 -9.21
CA GLY A 57 15.56 7.53 -8.81
C GLY A 57 15.63 6.52 -7.66
N CYS A 58 14.49 5.95 -7.25
CA CYS A 58 14.43 5.03 -6.12
C CYS A 58 14.65 3.57 -6.55
N LYS A 59 15.16 2.74 -5.63
CA LYS A 59 15.06 1.30 -5.70
C LYS A 59 13.73 0.88 -5.06
N VAL A 60 13.03 -0.08 -5.68
CA VAL A 60 11.72 -0.55 -5.18
C VAL A 60 11.72 -2.06 -4.97
N ILE A 61 11.18 -2.50 -3.85
CA ILE A 61 10.80 -3.90 -3.62
C ILE A 61 9.26 -3.93 -3.62
N SER A 62 8.66 -4.59 -4.60
CA SER A 62 7.22 -4.54 -4.83
C SER A 62 6.59 -5.91 -4.65
N TYR A 63 5.70 -6.04 -3.66
CA TYR A 63 4.96 -7.25 -3.32
C TYR A 63 3.58 -7.24 -3.96
N GLU A 64 3.25 -8.30 -4.70
CA GLU A 64 1.93 -8.53 -5.28
C GLU A 64 1.60 -10.02 -5.25
N PRO A 65 0.62 -10.46 -4.46
CA PRO A 65 0.29 -11.88 -4.34
C PRO A 65 -0.58 -12.44 -5.47
N GLU A 66 -1.40 -11.60 -6.13
CA GLU A 66 -2.32 -12.08 -7.16
C GLU A 66 -1.55 -12.38 -8.46
N PRO A 67 -1.68 -13.61 -9.01
CA PRO A 67 -0.82 -14.04 -10.12
C PRO A 67 -0.92 -13.20 -11.40
N GLU A 68 -2.11 -12.75 -11.78
CA GLU A 68 -2.31 -11.95 -12.99
C GLU A 68 -1.73 -10.54 -12.80
N ASN A 69 -2.00 -9.90 -11.65
CA ASN A 69 -1.40 -8.61 -11.31
C ASN A 69 0.13 -8.69 -11.27
N TYR A 70 0.67 -9.76 -10.66
CA TYR A 70 2.11 -9.99 -10.60
C TYR A 70 2.75 -10.11 -12.00
N ASP A 71 2.08 -10.78 -12.95
CA ASP A 71 2.56 -10.86 -14.34
C ASP A 71 2.63 -9.46 -14.96
N TYR A 72 1.57 -8.66 -14.79
CA TYR A 72 1.56 -7.27 -15.28
C TYR A 72 2.61 -6.40 -14.58
N LEU A 73 2.78 -6.52 -13.26
CA LEU A 73 3.83 -5.85 -12.49
C LEU A 73 5.21 -6.14 -13.08
N SER A 74 5.53 -7.42 -13.27
CA SER A 74 6.83 -7.86 -13.79
C SER A 74 7.10 -7.32 -15.20
N ARG A 75 6.11 -7.43 -16.10
CA ARG A 75 6.20 -6.94 -17.48
C ARG A 75 6.32 -5.41 -17.54
N ASN A 76 5.63 -4.68 -16.67
CA ASN A 76 5.71 -3.22 -16.62
C ASN A 76 7.04 -2.74 -16.03
N ILE A 77 7.61 -3.43 -15.06
CA ILE A 77 8.97 -3.18 -14.56
C ILE A 77 9.98 -3.34 -15.69
N GLU A 78 9.92 -4.44 -16.45
CA GLU A 78 10.79 -4.71 -17.57
C GLU A 78 10.64 -3.64 -18.68
N ARG A 79 9.39 -3.37 -19.10
CA ARG A 79 9.08 -2.38 -20.14
C ARG A 79 9.64 -0.98 -19.83
N ASN A 80 9.56 -0.57 -18.58
CA ASN A 80 10.03 0.74 -18.15
C ASN A 80 11.49 0.72 -17.65
N GLN A 81 12.20 -0.41 -17.75
CA GLN A 81 13.58 -0.59 -17.25
C GLN A 81 13.71 -0.10 -15.80
N SER A 82 12.73 -0.40 -14.99
CA SER A 82 12.61 0.12 -13.63
C SER A 82 13.56 -0.58 -12.67
N ASN A 83 14.19 0.19 -11.77
CA ASN A 83 14.99 -0.35 -10.66
C ASN A 83 14.05 -0.91 -9.56
N ALA A 84 13.28 -1.94 -9.91
CA ALA A 84 12.31 -2.56 -9.04
C ALA A 84 12.42 -4.08 -9.08
N THR A 85 12.21 -4.71 -7.92
CA THR A 85 12.23 -6.17 -7.76
C THR A 85 10.81 -6.62 -7.40
N PRO A 86 10.10 -7.33 -8.29
CA PRO A 86 8.79 -7.87 -8.01
C PRO A 86 8.89 -9.14 -7.14
N ILE A 87 7.99 -9.29 -6.16
CA ILE A 87 7.91 -10.44 -5.28
C ILE A 87 6.47 -10.96 -5.28
N LYS A 88 6.30 -12.25 -5.65
CA LYS A 88 4.99 -12.90 -5.73
C LYS A 88 4.57 -13.43 -4.36
N ALA A 89 4.27 -12.54 -3.45
CA ALA A 89 3.79 -12.85 -2.10
C ALA A 89 2.96 -11.69 -1.56
N GLY A 90 2.10 -11.95 -0.57
CA GLY A 90 1.48 -10.94 0.26
C GLY A 90 2.37 -10.58 1.45
N VAL A 91 1.97 -9.53 2.18
CA VAL A 91 2.58 -9.16 3.46
C VAL A 91 1.49 -9.02 4.51
N VAL A 92 1.72 -9.54 5.71
CA VAL A 92 0.74 -9.61 6.80
C VAL A 92 1.36 -9.25 8.15
N ALA A 93 0.51 -8.94 9.12
CA ALA A 93 0.93 -8.77 10.52
C ALA A 93 1.30 -10.11 11.19
N GLY A 94 0.69 -11.22 10.74
CA GLY A 94 0.91 -12.56 11.27
C GLY A 94 2.20 -13.22 10.80
N GLU A 95 2.30 -14.51 11.04
CA GLU A 95 3.49 -15.31 10.69
C GLU A 95 3.64 -15.47 9.17
N THR A 96 4.89 -15.63 8.72
CA THR A 96 5.24 -16.03 7.35
C THR A 96 4.68 -17.43 7.06
N GLY A 97 4.06 -17.61 5.89
CA GLY A 97 3.43 -18.89 5.53
C GLY A 97 2.53 -18.77 4.30
N THR A 98 1.35 -19.35 4.37
CA THR A 98 0.35 -19.30 3.30
C THR A 98 -1.03 -18.93 3.84
N LEU A 99 -1.83 -18.23 3.03
CA LEU A 99 -3.23 -17.95 3.34
C LEU A 99 -4.09 -17.84 2.08
N ASP A 100 -5.39 -17.77 2.27
CA ASP A 100 -6.35 -17.60 1.18
C ASP A 100 -6.53 -16.12 0.82
N LEU A 101 -6.28 -15.79 -0.45
CA LEU A 101 -6.63 -14.50 -1.05
C LEU A 101 -7.98 -14.65 -1.78
N TYR A 102 -8.94 -13.81 -1.41
CA TYR A 102 -10.25 -13.79 -2.03
C TYR A 102 -10.26 -12.86 -3.24
N VAL A 103 -10.19 -13.46 -4.43
CA VAL A 103 -10.08 -12.72 -5.68
C VAL A 103 -11.44 -12.18 -6.15
N CYS A 104 -11.43 -10.95 -6.65
CA CYS A 104 -12.59 -10.36 -7.29
C CYS A 104 -12.75 -10.94 -8.70
N LYS A 105 -13.89 -11.58 -8.97
CA LYS A 105 -14.18 -12.22 -10.27
C LYS A 105 -14.68 -11.24 -11.34
N GLY A 106 -15.00 -10.00 -10.99
CA GLY A 106 -15.47 -9.00 -11.95
C GLY A 106 -14.29 -8.40 -12.71
N ASP A 107 -14.37 -8.36 -14.04
CA ASP A 107 -13.31 -7.79 -14.89
C ASP A 107 -13.02 -6.32 -14.58
N TYR A 108 -13.99 -5.60 -14.02
CA TYR A 108 -13.87 -4.18 -13.72
C TYR A 108 -13.00 -3.88 -12.48
N ASN A 109 -13.04 -4.72 -11.41
CA ASN A 109 -12.42 -4.42 -10.10
C ASN A 109 -11.20 -5.31 -9.81
N LYS A 110 -10.22 -5.37 -10.69
CA LYS A 110 -9.00 -6.20 -10.57
C LYS A 110 -8.04 -5.77 -9.45
N TYR A 111 -8.30 -4.67 -8.73
CA TYR A 111 -7.49 -4.21 -7.61
C TYR A 111 -8.06 -4.58 -6.22
N ARG A 112 -9.31 -5.03 -6.12
CA ARG A 112 -9.98 -5.32 -4.83
C ARG A 112 -9.86 -6.78 -4.37
N HIS A 113 -8.68 -7.36 -4.47
CA HIS A 113 -8.38 -8.65 -3.86
C HIS A 113 -8.12 -8.46 -2.36
N THR A 114 -8.61 -9.36 -1.51
CA THR A 114 -8.48 -9.19 -0.05
C THR A 114 -8.29 -10.53 0.66
N ILE A 115 -7.57 -10.53 1.77
CA ILE A 115 -7.45 -11.70 2.65
C ILE A 115 -8.70 -11.92 3.52
N PHE A 116 -9.60 -10.94 3.60
CA PHE A 116 -10.85 -11.10 4.34
C PHE A 116 -11.88 -11.87 3.52
N LYS A 117 -12.44 -12.93 4.14
CA LYS A 117 -13.44 -13.79 3.48
C LYS A 117 -14.64 -12.98 3.02
N LYS A 118 -14.89 -12.97 1.70
CA LYS A 118 -16.07 -12.33 1.11
C LYS A 118 -16.93 -13.36 0.38
N ARG A 119 -18.25 -13.36 0.69
CA ARG A 119 -19.22 -14.27 0.07
C ARG A 119 -19.20 -14.15 -1.45
N GLY A 120 -19.15 -15.28 -2.13
CA GLY A 120 -19.19 -15.34 -3.61
C GLY A 120 -17.85 -15.10 -4.31
N ARG A 121 -16.76 -14.83 -3.58
CA ARG A 121 -15.40 -14.76 -4.16
C ARG A 121 -14.73 -16.12 -4.17
N ALA A 122 -13.96 -16.40 -5.22
CA ALA A 122 -13.04 -17.54 -5.21
C ALA A 122 -11.83 -17.21 -4.33
N ALA A 123 -11.29 -18.22 -3.67
CA ALA A 123 -10.04 -18.13 -2.96
C ALA A 123 -8.92 -18.78 -3.78
N ILE A 124 -7.74 -18.19 -3.72
CA ILE A 124 -6.48 -18.80 -4.17
C ILE A 124 -5.51 -18.79 -2.99
N THR A 125 -4.75 -19.85 -2.82
CA THR A 125 -3.71 -19.89 -1.78
C THR A 125 -2.50 -19.10 -2.26
N ILE A 126 -2.03 -18.17 -1.45
CA ILE A 126 -0.86 -17.31 -1.71
C ILE A 126 0.18 -17.50 -0.61
N GLU A 127 1.44 -17.26 -0.95
CA GLU A 127 2.52 -17.07 0.01
C GLU A 127 2.39 -15.71 0.68
N VAL A 128 2.69 -15.64 1.98
CA VAL A 128 2.73 -14.38 2.74
C VAL A 128 3.96 -14.31 3.62
N HIS A 129 4.48 -13.09 3.77
CA HIS A 129 5.62 -12.80 4.64
C HIS A 129 5.19 -11.90 5.81
N ASN A 130 5.79 -12.12 6.98
CA ASN A 130 5.61 -11.24 8.12
C ASN A 130 6.20 -9.85 7.84
N PHE A 131 5.44 -8.80 8.18
CA PHE A 131 5.85 -7.43 7.88
C PHE A 131 7.15 -7.01 8.58
N LYS A 132 7.34 -7.38 9.86
CA LYS A 132 8.56 -7.04 10.60
C LYS A 132 9.79 -7.73 10.02
N GLU A 133 9.67 -9.00 9.59
CA GLU A 133 10.74 -9.73 8.90
C GLU A 133 11.10 -9.07 7.55
N VAL A 134 10.08 -8.58 6.83
CA VAL A 134 10.29 -7.85 5.56
C VAL A 134 11.02 -6.52 5.81
N LEU A 135 10.65 -5.77 6.86
CA LEU A 135 11.33 -4.54 7.24
C LEU A 135 12.80 -4.79 7.60
N GLU A 136 13.07 -5.82 8.39
CA GLU A 136 14.43 -6.19 8.79
C GLU A 136 15.29 -6.59 7.59
N LYS A 137 14.72 -7.37 6.68
CA LYS A 137 15.40 -7.87 5.46
C LYS A 137 15.78 -6.76 4.49
N TYR A 138 14.87 -5.83 4.23
CA TYR A 138 15.07 -4.84 3.16
C TYR A 138 15.46 -3.46 3.65
N LYS A 139 15.24 -3.14 4.91
CA LYS A 139 15.54 -1.85 5.55
C LYS A 139 15.11 -0.67 4.67
N PRO A 140 13.82 -0.60 4.26
CA PRO A 140 13.35 0.44 3.37
C PRO A 140 13.40 1.82 4.05
N ASN A 141 13.49 2.88 3.24
CA ASN A 141 13.35 4.25 3.73
C ASN A 141 11.90 4.73 3.58
N GLY A 142 11.23 4.31 2.53
CA GLY A 142 9.83 4.60 2.29
C GLY A 142 8.98 3.33 2.20
N ILE A 143 7.73 3.39 2.66
CA ILE A 143 6.79 2.28 2.62
C ILE A 143 5.45 2.78 2.08
N LYS A 144 4.92 2.10 1.07
CA LYS A 144 3.53 2.23 0.63
C LYS A 144 2.80 0.95 1.01
N LEU A 145 1.66 1.09 1.69
CA LEU A 145 0.74 -0.01 1.99
C LEU A 145 -0.62 0.29 1.35
N ASP A 146 -0.99 -0.55 0.41
CA ASP A 146 -2.30 -0.49 -0.27
C ASP A 146 -2.63 -1.93 -0.70
N ILE A 147 -3.07 -2.72 0.29
CA ILE A 147 -3.24 -4.18 0.23
C ILE A 147 -4.64 -4.62 0.62
N GLU A 148 -5.60 -3.72 0.39
CA GLU A 148 -7.04 -3.97 0.47
C GLU A 148 -7.49 -4.53 1.83
N GLY A 149 -6.99 -3.87 2.89
CA GLY A 149 -7.40 -4.03 4.29
C GLY A 149 -6.36 -4.66 5.22
N ALA A 150 -5.40 -5.43 4.70
CA ALA A 150 -4.35 -6.01 5.55
C ALA A 150 -3.39 -4.95 6.13
N GLU A 151 -3.28 -3.77 5.50
CA GLU A 151 -2.53 -2.62 6.04
C GLU A 151 -3.03 -2.19 7.42
N ILE A 152 -4.32 -2.33 7.68
CA ILE A 152 -4.92 -1.93 8.97
C ILE A 152 -4.40 -2.83 10.09
N ASP A 153 -4.38 -4.15 9.88
CA ASP A 153 -3.85 -5.10 10.87
C ASP A 153 -2.35 -4.94 11.06
N ILE A 154 -1.60 -4.72 9.98
CA ILE A 154 -0.16 -4.45 10.03
C ILE A 154 0.12 -3.22 10.88
N LEU A 155 -0.48 -2.07 10.55
CA LEU A 155 -0.21 -0.81 11.22
C LEU A 155 -0.68 -0.80 12.67
N ASP A 156 -1.81 -1.45 12.96
CA ASP A 156 -2.32 -1.56 14.33
C ASP A 156 -1.43 -2.44 15.22
N SER A 157 -0.75 -3.43 14.63
CA SER A 157 0.21 -4.31 15.34
C SER A 157 1.58 -3.66 15.61
N MET A 158 1.91 -2.59 14.90
CA MET A 158 3.19 -1.88 15.05
C MET A 158 3.17 -0.98 16.28
N GLU A 159 4.22 -1.08 17.11
CA GLU A 159 4.50 -0.10 18.17
C GLU A 159 5.55 0.91 17.68
N PRO A 160 5.68 2.09 18.28
CA PRO A 160 6.65 3.10 17.86
C PRO A 160 8.09 2.58 17.75
N ASP A 161 8.50 1.69 18.66
CA ASP A 161 9.85 1.12 18.69
C ASP A 161 10.05 -0.04 17.70
N ASP A 162 9.00 -0.52 17.05
CA ASP A 162 9.11 -1.55 16.01
C ASP A 162 9.60 -1.00 14.67
N TRP A 163 9.56 0.31 14.49
CA TRP A 163 9.97 0.93 13.23
C TRP A 163 11.49 1.04 13.15
N PRO A 164 12.13 0.49 12.08
CA PRO A 164 13.55 0.73 11.86
C PRO A 164 13.86 2.23 11.72
N GLU A 165 14.96 2.69 12.28
CA GLU A 165 15.37 4.10 12.20
C GLU A 165 15.47 4.64 10.76
N CYS A 166 15.82 3.76 9.81
CA CYS A 166 15.95 4.12 8.40
C CYS A 166 14.61 4.43 7.72
N VAL A 167 13.46 4.02 8.31
CA VAL A 167 12.14 4.32 7.77
C VAL A 167 11.81 5.78 8.05
N ASN A 168 11.72 6.58 6.99
CA ASN A 168 11.46 8.01 7.07
C ASN A 168 10.12 8.44 6.46
N GLN A 169 9.49 7.59 5.65
CA GLN A 169 8.20 7.87 5.04
C GLN A 169 7.30 6.62 4.99
N VAL A 170 6.03 6.77 5.38
CA VAL A 170 4.99 5.74 5.23
C VAL A 170 3.73 6.38 4.64
N THR A 171 3.16 5.75 3.63
CA THR A 171 1.84 6.12 3.09
C THR A 171 0.94 4.90 2.96
N PHE A 172 -0.33 5.08 3.28
CA PHE A 172 -1.33 4.02 3.17
C PHE A 172 -2.73 4.59 2.95
N GLU A 173 -3.61 3.75 2.44
CA GLU A 173 -5.04 4.04 2.38
C GLU A 173 -5.76 3.34 3.54
N TYR A 174 -6.44 4.09 4.41
CA TYR A 174 -7.34 3.52 5.40
C TYR A 174 -8.76 3.47 4.84
N SER A 175 -9.27 2.27 4.62
CA SER A 175 -10.60 2.03 4.04
C SER A 175 -11.65 1.83 5.14
N PHE A 176 -12.51 2.83 5.38
CA PHE A 176 -13.60 2.74 6.37
C PHE A 176 -14.74 1.80 5.94
N ASP A 177 -14.83 1.43 4.68
CA ASP A 177 -15.74 0.39 4.20
C ASP A 177 -15.24 -1.04 4.50
N ILE A 178 -13.96 -1.19 4.84
CA ILE A 178 -13.36 -2.44 5.32
C ILE A 178 -13.37 -2.49 6.84
N ASP A 179 -12.85 -1.45 7.50
CA ASP A 179 -12.87 -1.29 8.95
C ASP A 179 -13.47 0.08 9.33
N PRO A 180 -14.74 0.13 9.77
CA PRO A 180 -15.41 1.38 10.14
C PRO A 180 -14.99 1.93 11.51
N SER A 181 -13.95 1.38 12.15
CA SER A 181 -13.54 1.77 13.49
C SER A 181 -12.70 3.05 13.51
N ILE A 182 -13.34 4.17 13.89
CA ILE A 182 -12.63 5.44 14.16
C ILE A 182 -11.58 5.26 15.26
N ALA A 183 -11.93 4.52 16.29
CA ALA A 183 -11.03 4.31 17.43
C ALA A 183 -9.74 3.63 16.97
N ARG A 184 -9.85 2.66 16.04
CA ARG A 184 -8.71 1.98 15.47
C ARG A 184 -7.89 2.90 14.57
N PHE A 185 -8.55 3.66 13.70
CA PHE A 185 -7.87 4.67 12.88
C PHE A 185 -7.08 5.67 13.72
N LYS A 186 -7.72 6.26 14.76
CA LYS A 186 -7.04 7.19 15.66
C LYS A 186 -5.84 6.55 16.34
N ARG A 187 -5.98 5.33 16.88
CA ARG A 187 -4.88 4.61 17.53
C ARG A 187 -3.69 4.42 16.58
N ILE A 188 -3.95 4.04 15.31
CA ILE A 188 -2.90 3.91 14.28
C ILE A 188 -2.22 5.26 14.05
N VAL A 189 -2.99 6.33 13.85
CA VAL A 189 -2.47 7.69 13.66
C VAL A 189 -1.63 8.17 14.84
N ASP A 190 -2.09 7.91 16.07
CA ASP A 190 -1.37 8.27 17.30
C ASP A 190 -0.05 7.52 17.44
N LYS A 191 -0.03 6.20 17.14
CA LYS A 191 1.20 5.39 17.13
C LYS A 191 2.19 5.89 16.06
N LEU A 192 1.70 6.23 14.87
CA LEU A 192 2.54 6.84 13.83
C LEU A 192 3.10 8.18 14.28
N GLY A 193 2.31 9.03 14.93
CA GLY A 193 2.74 10.32 15.48
C GLY A 193 3.76 10.22 16.61
N ALA A 194 3.91 9.06 17.25
CA ALA A 194 4.97 8.81 18.22
C ALA A 194 6.33 8.48 17.58
N HIS A 195 6.36 8.11 16.29
CA HIS A 195 7.58 7.76 15.55
C HIS A 195 7.91 8.75 14.43
N PHE A 196 6.90 9.33 13.78
CA PHE A 196 7.04 10.28 12.66
C PHE A 196 6.66 11.70 13.13
N ASP A 197 7.43 12.70 12.71
CA ASP A 197 7.20 14.11 13.11
C ASP A 197 5.97 14.72 12.47
N ILE A 198 5.61 14.24 11.27
CA ILE A 198 4.44 14.71 10.51
C ILE A 198 3.58 13.51 10.17
N VAL A 199 2.33 13.51 10.64
CA VAL A 199 1.28 12.61 10.17
C VAL A 199 0.16 13.45 9.57
N HIS A 200 -0.04 13.34 8.27
CA HIS A 200 -1.03 14.10 7.53
C HIS A 200 -2.09 13.18 6.92
N HIS A 201 -3.34 13.53 7.10
CA HIS A 201 -4.46 12.91 6.41
C HIS A 201 -5.54 13.95 6.14
N ARG A 202 -6.47 13.62 5.24
CA ARG A 202 -7.66 14.49 5.05
C ARG A 202 -8.36 14.67 6.40
N LYS A 203 -8.69 15.92 6.72
CA LYS A 203 -9.42 16.23 7.95
C LYS A 203 -10.76 15.49 7.97
N ILE A 204 -10.97 14.68 9.00
CA ILE A 204 -12.21 13.96 9.26
C ILE A 204 -12.95 14.72 10.35
N ASP A 205 -14.24 14.91 10.16
CA ASP A 205 -15.11 15.50 11.19
C ASP A 205 -15.48 14.41 12.22
N TRP A 206 -14.68 14.32 13.28
CA TRP A 206 -14.86 13.32 14.34
C TRP A 206 -16.15 13.48 15.14
N ALA A 207 -16.84 14.63 15.05
CA ALA A 207 -18.12 14.85 15.70
C ALA A 207 -19.27 14.14 15.00
N LYS A 208 -19.07 13.74 13.74
CA LYS A 208 -20.03 12.96 12.96
C LYS A 208 -19.78 11.48 13.20
N GLU A 209 -20.44 10.92 14.22
CA GLU A 209 -20.32 9.50 14.60
C GLU A 209 -20.88 8.51 13.57
N LYS A 210 -21.54 9.00 12.50
CA LYS A 210 -22.16 8.14 11.49
C LYS A 210 -21.28 7.99 10.27
N TYR A 211 -20.96 6.75 9.94
CA TYR A 211 -20.21 6.31 8.75
C TYR A 211 -20.70 6.94 7.44
N GLU A 212 -21.99 7.19 7.28
CA GLU A 212 -22.59 7.80 6.07
C GLU A 212 -21.99 9.16 5.67
N TYR A 213 -21.30 9.84 6.60
CA TYR A 213 -20.68 11.16 6.37
C TYR A 213 -19.16 11.12 6.21
N TRP A 214 -18.55 9.94 6.27
CA TRP A 214 -17.12 9.80 6.15
C TRP A 214 -16.72 9.46 4.72
N PRO A 215 -15.51 9.82 4.29
CA PRO A 215 -14.99 9.30 3.04
C PRO A 215 -14.83 7.77 3.17
N ALA A 216 -15.13 7.04 2.10
CA ALA A 216 -14.96 5.58 2.08
C ALA A 216 -13.51 5.18 2.39
N ALA A 217 -12.55 6.03 2.01
CA ALA A 217 -11.14 5.83 2.27
C ALA A 217 -10.39 7.15 2.50
N VAL A 218 -9.30 7.08 3.23
CA VAL A 218 -8.43 8.21 3.56
C VAL A 218 -6.97 7.87 3.34
N MET A 219 -6.29 8.64 2.50
CA MET A 219 -4.84 8.56 2.39
C MET A 219 -4.16 9.19 3.60
N VAL A 220 -3.19 8.48 4.16
CA VAL A 220 -2.35 8.94 5.28
C VAL A 220 -0.90 9.02 4.79
N TYR A 221 -0.21 10.08 5.20
CA TYR A 221 1.19 10.33 4.90
C TYR A 221 1.92 10.62 6.21
N ALA A 222 2.82 9.75 6.61
CA ALA A 222 3.65 9.91 7.79
C ALA A 222 5.11 10.06 7.38
N LYS A 223 5.82 11.04 7.93
CA LYS A 223 7.24 11.27 7.61
C LYS A 223 8.02 11.82 8.80
N LYS A 224 9.33 11.52 8.83
CA LYS A 224 10.31 12.22 9.66
C LYS A 224 10.72 13.54 8.98
N THR A 225 10.99 14.55 9.79
CA THR A 225 11.68 15.77 9.35
C THR A 225 13.20 15.52 9.41
N ASP A 226 13.92 16.10 8.45
CA ASP A 226 15.38 16.06 8.41
C ASP A 226 15.98 16.88 9.58
#